data_dad3cdae198ebd329e20a10551d02cc4
#
_entry.id   dad3cdae198ebd329e20a10551d02cc4
#
_cell.length_a   1.000
_cell.length_b   1.000
_cell.length_c   1.000
_cell.angle_alpha   90.00
_cell.angle_beta   90.00
_cell.angle_gamma   90.00
#
_symmetry.space_group_name_H-M   'P 1'
#
loop_
_entity.id
_entity.type
_entity.pdbx_description
1 polymer ?
#
loop_
_entity_poly.entity_id
_entity_poly.type
_entity_poly.pdbx_seq_one_letter_code
_entity_poly.pdbx_strand_id
1 'polypeptide(L)'
;MLSKKDQRVRRSRQTRARIVVQRVARLTVYRSNLHIYASVISDDGSKVLASASTLEADVRKEVAGDSKVAGKGGNVSAASIVGKRIAEKAKAAGIERVAFDRAGFAYHGRIKALADAAREAGLQF
;
A
#
# COMPACT_ATOMS: atom_id res chain seq x y z
N MET A 1 -28.29 -10.27 -3.41
CA MET A 1 -27.19 -9.79 -4.26
C MET A 1 -26.13 -9.10 -3.39
N LEU A 2 -24.86 -9.41 -3.60
CA LEU A 2 -23.78 -8.78 -2.83
C LEU A 2 -23.55 -7.34 -3.27
N SER A 3 -23.32 -6.44 -2.30
CA SER A 3 -22.92 -5.05 -2.58
C SER A 3 -21.52 -5.01 -3.19
N LYS A 4 -21.13 -3.86 -3.74
CA LYS A 4 -19.75 -3.67 -4.25
C LYS A 4 -18.71 -3.86 -3.15
N LYS A 5 -19.01 -3.39 -1.93
CA LYS A 5 -18.14 -3.58 -0.77
C LYS A 5 -18.01 -5.06 -0.42
N ASP A 6 -19.10 -5.81 -0.41
CA ASP A 6 -19.10 -7.24 -0.11
C ASP A 6 -18.30 -8.03 -1.15
N GLN A 7 -18.45 -7.66 -2.43
CA GLN A 7 -17.68 -8.28 -3.51
C GLN A 7 -16.19 -8.01 -3.36
N ARG A 8 -15.81 -6.77 -2.98
CA ARG A 8 -14.41 -6.40 -2.73
C ARG A 8 -13.83 -7.20 -1.57
N VAL A 9 -14.55 -7.31 -0.47
CA VAL A 9 -14.12 -8.08 0.70
C VAL A 9 -13.93 -9.55 0.33
N ARG A 10 -14.84 -10.12 -0.45
CA ARG A 10 -14.72 -11.50 -0.93
C ARG A 10 -13.45 -11.69 -1.75
N ARG A 11 -13.15 -10.77 -2.68
CA ARG A 11 -11.92 -10.83 -3.47
C ARG A 11 -10.66 -10.73 -2.59
N SER A 12 -10.68 -9.87 -1.58
CA SER A 12 -9.54 -9.72 -0.67
C SER A 12 -9.27 -10.99 0.13
N ARG A 13 -10.32 -11.70 0.56
CA ARG A 13 -10.18 -12.97 1.28
C ARG A 13 -9.50 -14.03 0.42
N GLN A 14 -9.87 -14.13 -0.85
CA GLN A 14 -9.26 -15.07 -1.78
C GLN A 14 -7.77 -14.76 -1.97
N THR A 15 -7.42 -13.49 -2.16
CA THR A 15 -6.04 -13.06 -2.32
C THR A 15 -5.22 -13.37 -1.06
N ARG A 16 -5.75 -13.06 0.10
CA ARG A 16 -5.07 -13.30 1.39
C ARG A 16 -4.84 -14.78 1.66
N ALA A 17 -5.81 -15.62 1.29
CA ALA A 17 -5.65 -17.07 1.41
C ALA A 17 -4.48 -17.58 0.57
N ARG A 18 -4.31 -17.06 -0.65
CA ARG A 18 -3.18 -17.40 -1.51
C ARG A 18 -1.85 -16.90 -0.95
N ILE A 19 -1.83 -15.70 -0.39
CA ILE A 19 -0.63 -15.08 0.18
C ILE A 19 -0.13 -15.84 1.39
N VAL A 20 -1.02 -16.29 2.26
CA VAL A 20 -0.66 -17.06 3.47
C VAL A 20 0.12 -18.33 3.11
N VAL A 21 -0.25 -18.99 2.01
CA VAL A 21 0.46 -20.18 1.54
C VAL A 21 1.91 -19.88 1.15
N GLN A 22 2.20 -18.69 0.67
CA GLN A 22 3.54 -18.28 0.26
C GLN A 22 4.51 -18.02 1.43
N ARG A 23 3.99 -17.81 2.64
CA ARG A 23 4.77 -17.55 3.86
C ARG A 23 5.76 -16.39 3.72
N VAL A 24 5.34 -15.32 3.07
CA VAL A 24 6.11 -14.07 2.94
C VAL A 24 5.34 -12.92 3.59
N ALA A 25 6.05 -11.85 3.96
CA ALA A 25 5.41 -10.64 4.44
C ALA A 25 4.44 -10.10 3.38
N ARG A 26 3.38 -9.45 3.82
CA ARG A 26 2.33 -8.95 2.95
C ARG A 26 2.32 -7.42 2.92
N LEU A 27 2.40 -6.84 1.73
CA LEU A 27 2.18 -5.41 1.54
C LEU A 27 0.69 -5.18 1.28
N THR A 28 -0.01 -4.65 2.27
CA THR A 28 -1.44 -4.36 2.19
C THR A 28 -1.65 -2.89 1.90
N VAL A 29 -2.53 -2.59 0.94
CA VAL A 29 -2.89 -1.22 0.57
C VAL A 29 -4.36 -1.00 0.85
N TYR A 30 -4.70 0.14 1.45
CA TYR A 30 -6.07 0.57 1.67
C TYR A 30 -6.20 2.04 1.24
N ARG A 31 -7.30 2.38 0.62
CA ARG A 31 -7.57 3.75 0.18
C ARG A 31 -8.91 4.27 0.66
N SER A 32 -8.96 5.57 0.94
CA SER A 32 -10.21 6.33 1.11
C SER A 32 -10.25 7.43 0.06
N ASN A 33 -11.28 8.28 0.09
CA ASN A 33 -11.40 9.39 -0.87
C ASN A 33 -10.23 10.38 -0.78
N LEU A 34 -9.71 10.62 0.43
CA LEU A 34 -8.72 11.66 0.70
C LEU A 34 -7.33 11.12 0.98
N HIS A 35 -7.19 9.85 1.32
CA HIS A 35 -5.92 9.28 1.78
C HIS A 35 -5.69 7.89 1.23
N ILE A 36 -4.42 7.48 1.23
CA ILE A 36 -4.01 6.12 0.91
C ILE A 36 -3.05 5.62 2.00
N TYR A 37 -3.14 4.34 2.31
CA TYR A 37 -2.40 3.70 3.40
C TYR A 37 -1.71 2.45 2.86
N ALA A 38 -0.47 2.22 3.31
CA ALA A 38 0.27 1.00 3.01
C ALA A 38 0.85 0.44 4.29
N SER A 39 0.77 -0.88 4.46
CA SER A 39 1.33 -1.57 5.63
C SER A 39 1.99 -2.85 5.19
N VAL A 40 3.17 -3.13 5.76
CA VAL A 40 3.83 -4.43 5.61
C VAL A 40 3.51 -5.24 6.85
N ILE A 41 2.83 -6.35 6.65
CA ILE A 41 2.34 -7.22 7.72
C ILE A 41 3.15 -8.52 7.68
N SER A 42 3.46 -9.08 8.86
CA SER A 42 4.20 -10.34 8.96
C SER A 42 3.50 -11.48 8.21
N ASP A 43 4.24 -12.52 7.89
CA ASP A 43 3.74 -13.68 7.14
C ASP A 43 2.56 -14.39 7.80
N ASP A 44 2.49 -14.35 9.14
CA ASP A 44 1.38 -14.92 9.91
C ASP A 44 0.23 -13.93 10.15
N GLY A 45 0.39 -12.67 9.75
CA GLY A 45 -0.62 -11.63 9.92
C GLY A 45 -0.71 -11.03 11.33
N SER A 46 0.20 -11.39 12.24
CA SER A 46 0.10 -10.99 13.64
C SER A 46 0.69 -9.61 13.96
N LYS A 47 1.61 -9.11 13.14
CA LYS A 47 2.32 -7.85 13.40
C LYS A 47 2.41 -6.97 12.18
N VAL A 48 2.28 -5.66 12.38
CA VAL A 48 2.60 -4.66 11.36
C VAL A 48 4.09 -4.33 11.49
N LEU A 49 4.86 -4.67 10.47
CA LEU A 49 6.31 -4.49 10.46
C LEU A 49 6.74 -3.10 10.01
N ALA A 50 5.97 -2.49 9.12
CA ALA A 50 6.17 -1.13 8.62
C ALA A 50 4.85 -0.56 8.14
N SER A 51 4.68 0.75 8.22
CA SER A 51 3.49 1.42 7.71
C SER A 51 3.82 2.80 7.17
N ALA A 52 3.08 3.23 6.16
CA ALA A 52 3.17 4.56 5.58
C ALA A 52 1.79 5.00 5.12
N SER A 53 1.52 6.29 5.21
CA SER A 53 0.25 6.85 4.74
C SER A 53 0.40 8.32 4.40
N THR A 54 -0.58 8.86 3.69
CA THR A 54 -0.66 10.31 3.43
C THR A 54 -0.96 11.13 4.68
N LEU A 55 -1.31 10.47 5.80
CA LEU A 55 -1.52 11.14 7.10
C LEU A 55 -0.22 11.43 7.84
N GLU A 56 0.90 10.80 7.48
CA GLU A 56 2.18 11.04 8.13
C GLU A 56 2.67 12.47 7.90
N ALA A 57 3.28 13.09 8.92
CA ALA A 57 3.77 14.45 8.84
C ALA A 57 4.77 14.66 7.71
N ASP A 58 5.71 13.72 7.53
CA ASP A 58 6.72 13.79 6.47
C ASP A 58 6.08 13.71 5.08
N VAL A 59 5.12 12.82 4.91
CA VAL A 59 4.38 12.66 3.64
C VAL A 59 3.55 13.90 3.36
N ARG A 60 2.91 14.47 4.37
CA ARG A 60 2.16 15.73 4.23
C ARG A 60 3.03 16.86 3.74
N LYS A 61 4.27 16.97 4.25
CA LYS A 61 5.22 17.98 3.82
C LYS A 61 5.60 17.81 2.35
N GLU A 62 5.87 16.58 1.91
CA GLU A 62 6.18 16.30 0.52
C GLU A 62 4.99 16.61 -0.39
N VAL A 63 3.78 16.23 0.00
CA VAL A 63 2.55 16.53 -0.73
C VAL A 63 2.33 18.03 -0.84
N ALA A 64 2.50 18.77 0.24
CA ALA A 64 2.32 20.23 0.26
C ALA A 64 3.39 20.96 -0.55
N GLY A 65 4.61 20.42 -0.60
CA GLY A 65 5.73 21.01 -1.34
C GLY A 65 5.72 20.69 -2.82
N ASP A 66 4.92 19.73 -3.27
CA ASP A 66 4.83 19.33 -4.66
C ASP A 66 3.63 20.03 -5.32
N SER A 67 3.89 20.88 -6.32
CA SER A 67 2.85 21.63 -7.03
C SER A 67 1.84 20.71 -7.75
N LYS A 68 2.25 19.51 -8.13
CA LYS A 68 1.36 18.53 -8.78
C LYS A 68 0.40 17.85 -7.80
N VAL A 69 0.72 17.88 -6.51
CA VAL A 69 -0.01 17.16 -5.47
C VAL A 69 -0.80 18.10 -4.58
N ALA A 70 -0.40 19.34 -4.50
CA ALA A 70 -0.87 20.47 -3.66
C ALA A 70 -2.11 20.18 -2.80
N GLY A 71 -1.91 19.89 -1.53
CA GLY A 71 -2.97 19.77 -0.52
C GLY A 71 -3.88 18.55 -0.62
N LYS A 72 -3.60 17.61 -1.55
CA LYS A 72 -4.47 16.46 -1.78
C LYS A 72 -3.73 15.14 -1.57
N GLY A 73 -3.99 14.47 -0.46
CA GLY A 73 -3.43 13.15 -0.16
C GLY A 73 -4.09 12.00 -0.90
N GLY A 74 -5.14 12.24 -1.69
CA GLY A 74 -5.91 11.21 -2.36
C GLY A 74 -5.63 11.02 -3.84
N ASN A 75 -4.57 11.61 -4.39
CA ASN A 75 -4.26 11.50 -5.82
C ASN A 75 -3.13 10.51 -6.11
N VAL A 76 -2.88 10.27 -7.40
CA VAL A 76 -1.86 9.33 -7.89
C VAL A 76 -0.44 9.72 -7.43
N SER A 77 -0.11 11.01 -7.45
CA SER A 77 1.21 11.49 -7.03
C SER A 77 1.45 11.25 -5.53
N ALA A 78 0.44 11.47 -4.70
CA ALA A 78 0.52 11.16 -3.27
C ALA A 78 0.71 9.66 -3.03
N ALA A 79 0.03 8.81 -3.80
CA ALA A 79 0.20 7.36 -3.73
C ALA A 79 1.63 6.93 -4.06
N SER A 80 2.27 7.56 -5.04
CA SER A 80 3.66 7.30 -5.39
C SER A 80 4.61 7.64 -4.23
N ILE A 81 4.37 8.74 -3.54
CA ILE A 81 5.15 9.13 -2.35
C ILE A 81 5.02 8.07 -1.25
N VAL A 82 3.81 7.61 -0.99
CA VAL A 82 3.55 6.55 0.01
C VAL A 82 4.24 5.25 -0.38
N GLY A 83 4.18 4.88 -1.66
CA GLY A 83 4.84 3.66 -2.17
C GLY A 83 6.34 3.68 -1.96
N LYS A 84 7.00 4.78 -2.30
CA LYS A 84 8.43 4.96 -2.05
C LYS A 84 8.75 4.86 -0.55
N ARG A 85 7.95 5.53 0.28
CA ARG A 85 8.18 5.54 1.72
C ARG A 85 8.01 4.18 2.36
N ILE A 86 6.98 3.41 1.99
CA ILE A 86 6.78 2.07 2.54
C ILE A 86 7.91 1.13 2.14
N ALA A 87 8.43 1.25 0.91
CA ALA A 87 9.58 0.47 0.46
C ALA A 87 10.83 0.80 1.27
N GLU A 88 11.10 2.07 1.53
CA GLU A 88 12.23 2.51 2.35
C GLU A 88 12.12 1.96 3.77
N LYS A 89 10.94 2.04 4.38
CA LYS A 89 10.69 1.52 5.73
C LYS A 89 10.82 0.00 5.79
N ALA A 90 10.32 -0.71 4.79
CA ALA A 90 10.43 -2.16 4.72
C ALA A 90 11.89 -2.60 4.62
N LYS A 91 12.68 -1.94 3.79
CA LYS A 91 14.11 -2.21 3.67
C LYS A 91 14.86 -1.94 4.96
N ALA A 92 14.54 -0.85 5.65
CA ALA A 92 15.12 -0.54 6.95
C ALA A 92 14.81 -1.61 8.00
N ALA A 93 13.67 -2.29 7.86
CA ALA A 93 13.28 -3.42 8.72
C ALA A 93 13.85 -4.75 8.25
N GLY A 94 14.66 -4.77 7.18
CA GLY A 94 15.26 -5.98 6.62
C GLY A 94 14.35 -6.77 5.68
N ILE A 95 13.27 -6.16 5.21
CA ILE A 95 12.30 -6.81 4.33
C ILE A 95 12.53 -6.35 2.90
N GLU A 96 12.87 -7.28 2.01
CA GLU A 96 13.10 -6.98 0.58
C GLU A 96 11.99 -7.53 -0.31
N ARG A 97 11.35 -8.63 0.11
CA ARG A 97 10.32 -9.32 -0.66
C ARG A 97 9.01 -9.35 0.10
N VAL A 98 7.92 -9.04 -0.61
CA VAL A 98 6.55 -9.07 -0.06
C VAL A 98 5.60 -9.66 -1.08
N ALA A 99 4.43 -10.09 -0.62
CA ALA A 99 3.30 -10.39 -1.49
C ALA A 99 2.36 -9.18 -1.47
N PHE A 100 1.92 -8.74 -2.65
CA PHE A 100 1.08 -7.55 -2.76
C PHE A 100 -0.39 -7.91 -2.53
N ASP A 101 -1.00 -7.27 -1.52
CA ASP A 101 -2.41 -7.40 -1.20
C ASP A 101 -3.09 -6.04 -1.37
N ARG A 102 -3.82 -5.88 -2.45
CA ARG A 102 -4.54 -4.64 -2.75
C ARG A 102 -5.91 -4.55 -2.06
N ALA A 103 -6.19 -5.42 -1.09
CA ALA A 103 -7.43 -5.44 -0.31
C ALA A 103 -8.71 -5.51 -1.17
N GLY A 104 -8.63 -6.15 -2.34
CA GLY A 104 -9.75 -6.28 -3.28
C GLY A 104 -10.00 -5.06 -4.16
N PHE A 105 -9.23 -3.97 -4.01
CA PHE A 105 -9.31 -2.81 -4.90
C PHE A 105 -8.74 -3.14 -6.29
N ALA A 106 -9.23 -2.46 -7.32
CA ALA A 106 -8.73 -2.63 -8.67
C ALA A 106 -7.26 -2.17 -8.79
N TYR A 107 -6.45 -2.91 -9.56
CA TYR A 107 -5.04 -2.57 -9.77
C TYR A 107 -4.90 -1.50 -10.85
N HIS A 108 -5.28 -0.27 -10.51
CA HIS A 108 -5.12 0.88 -11.39
C HIS A 108 -5.12 2.18 -10.56
N GLY A 109 -4.82 3.29 -11.19
CA GLY A 109 -4.81 4.60 -10.56
C GLY A 109 -3.88 4.66 -9.36
N ARG A 110 -4.39 5.05 -8.20
CA ARG A 110 -3.60 5.22 -6.97
C ARG A 110 -2.93 3.93 -6.50
N ILE A 111 -3.63 2.81 -6.59
CA ILE A 111 -3.08 1.51 -6.16
C ILE A 111 -1.89 1.11 -7.02
N LYS A 112 -2.02 1.25 -8.34
CA LYS A 112 -0.94 0.98 -9.28
C LYS A 112 0.25 1.92 -9.07
N ALA A 113 -0.01 3.21 -8.88
CA ALA A 113 1.05 4.21 -8.65
C ALA A 113 1.87 3.89 -7.39
N LEU A 114 1.21 3.48 -6.31
CA LEU A 114 1.88 3.07 -5.08
C LEU A 114 2.75 1.83 -5.32
N ALA A 115 2.21 0.81 -5.99
CA ALA A 115 2.92 -0.42 -6.27
C ALA A 115 4.15 -0.17 -7.15
N ASP A 116 4.00 0.61 -8.21
CA ASP A 116 5.11 0.93 -9.13
C ASP A 116 6.22 1.70 -8.40
N ALA A 117 5.87 2.68 -7.56
CA ALA A 117 6.84 3.44 -6.78
C ALA A 117 7.58 2.55 -5.78
N ALA A 118 6.88 1.63 -5.13
CA ALA A 118 7.49 0.69 -4.20
C ALA A 118 8.49 -0.24 -4.91
N ARG A 119 8.14 -0.72 -6.11
CA ARG A 119 9.04 -1.55 -6.93
C ARG A 119 10.27 -0.77 -7.38
N GLU A 120 10.10 0.47 -7.80
CA GLU A 120 11.21 1.36 -8.19
C GLU A 120 12.17 1.61 -7.03
N ALA A 121 11.66 1.69 -5.82
CA ALA A 121 12.47 1.85 -4.61
C ALA A 121 13.16 0.55 -4.18
N GLY A 122 12.93 -0.55 -4.89
CA GLY A 122 13.65 -1.81 -4.69
C GLY A 122 12.89 -2.90 -3.95
N LEU A 123 11.62 -2.70 -3.62
CA LEU A 123 10.81 -3.74 -3.00
C LEU A 123 10.41 -4.77 -4.07
N GLN A 124 10.52 -6.05 -3.74
CA GLN A 124 10.24 -7.15 -4.69
C GLN A 124 8.85 -7.75 -4.45
N PHE A 125 8.04 -7.73 -5.46
CA PHE A 125 6.74 -8.41 -5.46
C PHE A 125 6.17 -8.50 -6.87
#